data_7877f7fa20eea1e97ab6e1f0d587fce6
#
_entry.id   7877f7fa20eea1e97ab6e1f0d587fce6
#
_cell.length_a   1.000
_cell.length_b   1.000
_cell.length_c   1.000
_cell.angle_alpha   90.00
_cell.angle_beta   90.00
_cell.angle_gamma   90.00
#
_symmetry.space_group_name_H-M   'P 1'
#
loop_
_entity.id
_entity.type
_entity.pdbx_description
1 polymer ?
#
loop_
_entity_poly.entity_id
_entity_poly.type
_entity_poly.pdbx_seq_one_letter_code
_entity_poly.pdbx_strand_id
1 'polypeptide(L)'
;MKRRDFIIKSSLAGAGIAVASNSAFDVPTIFTDSRTFLNTEKGELIFKPYFVQKGRGPHLGSVKSFETIGPSDWDFPSWAFASDTEWDAFYSNIFVTNDGVKISDTNGKEKFGINVRWNVEGFGYIYMTADNEGRFYELPETGKQKILNLNFELAKSRVAKNRERIDLFIKEGWQPSRDLKPFIDLSEEYLSDAIHVENNNEKCANLSQSSLYYSMWAGEKLEVEKAWFDIAKNNFRNEFFIGCDTKGFGRMDNDLFMELFTNAFDYATITHYLPRFQAEENIYTYGNRDEQFQLLREKGVTVEGRPIFWADECCTPDWLLNKSYSDVLKYVERHTREVVSHYGDEMYAWEIINEAHDFGNVMKLLPDQLVEIAKLIADVAKDTNPNVQRLINNCCINADYVQIWTPKETYKSSQIVTPHQFIKMCYEAGVDFTITGQQLYYQYTNRDLADTIRMTERLKKFGKPIQITEIGTTSGPTKETVESGKYELPNRPYSWHREWDQDLQADWLEQIYTILYSKPWIEAINWYDFVDPYSFIQNGGLLANPEGEKKEAYHRIIKLKDEWKKRAKQ
;
A
#
# COMPACT_ATOMS: atom_id res chain seq x y z
N MET A 1 -28.93 -2.74 0.93
CA MET A 1 -27.63 -3.38 0.64
C MET A 1 -27.19 -4.16 1.87
N LYS A 2 -26.73 -5.41 1.76
CA LYS A 2 -26.30 -6.16 2.93
C LYS A 2 -24.93 -5.62 3.38
N ARG A 3 -24.69 -5.52 4.68
CA ARG A 3 -23.49 -4.93 5.32
C ARG A 3 -22.15 -5.51 4.80
N ARG A 4 -22.19 -6.76 4.35
CA ARG A 4 -21.06 -7.47 3.74
C ARG A 4 -20.70 -6.91 2.36
N ASP A 5 -21.70 -6.50 1.60
CA ASP A 5 -21.51 -5.90 0.27
C ASP A 5 -20.86 -4.51 0.37
N PHE A 6 -21.10 -3.80 1.47
CA PHE A 6 -20.48 -2.51 1.75
C PHE A 6 -18.99 -2.65 2.11
N ILE A 7 -18.65 -3.62 2.97
CA ILE A 7 -17.26 -3.86 3.38
C ILE A 7 -16.43 -4.33 2.18
N ILE A 8 -17.00 -5.21 1.35
CA ILE A 8 -16.33 -5.70 0.14
C ILE A 8 -16.19 -4.58 -0.89
N LYS A 9 -17.21 -3.73 -1.06
CA LYS A 9 -17.12 -2.58 -1.97
C LYS A 9 -16.09 -1.53 -1.51
N SER A 10 -15.99 -1.25 -0.22
CA SER A 10 -14.98 -0.33 0.31
C SER A 10 -13.56 -0.94 0.32
N SER A 11 -13.46 -2.28 0.44
CA SER A 11 -12.17 -2.97 0.26
C SER A 11 -11.74 -3.05 -1.21
N LEU A 12 -12.69 -2.91 -2.11
CA LEU A 12 -12.46 -2.95 -3.55
C LEU A 12 -12.29 -1.56 -4.17
N ALA A 13 -12.65 -0.49 -3.46
CA ALA A 13 -12.34 0.87 -3.88
C ALA A 13 -10.82 1.09 -3.95
N GLY A 14 -10.05 0.48 -3.02
CA GLY A 14 -8.59 0.39 -3.17
C GLY A 14 -8.11 -0.66 -4.17
N ALA A 15 -9.00 -1.49 -4.72
CA ALA A 15 -8.67 -2.59 -5.62
C ALA A 15 -9.47 -2.59 -6.94
N GLY A 16 -10.28 -1.56 -7.21
CA GLY A 16 -10.91 -1.30 -8.51
C GLY A 16 -11.87 -2.36 -9.02
N ILE A 17 -12.90 -2.74 -8.25
CA ILE A 17 -13.97 -3.59 -8.78
C ILE A 17 -15.22 -2.76 -9.02
N ALA A 18 -15.48 -2.47 -10.28
CA ALA A 18 -16.80 -2.07 -10.73
C ALA A 18 -17.79 -3.22 -10.50
N VAL A 19 -18.78 -3.02 -9.63
CA VAL A 19 -19.89 -3.94 -9.47
C VAL A 19 -20.82 -3.80 -10.65
N ALA A 20 -20.75 -4.72 -11.59
CA ALA A 20 -21.81 -4.87 -12.59
C ALA A 20 -23.07 -5.35 -11.87
N SER A 21 -24.12 -4.51 -11.86
CA SER A 21 -25.49 -4.98 -11.69
C SER A 21 -25.79 -6.02 -12.77
N ASN A 22 -26.58 -7.06 -12.45
CA ASN A 22 -27.05 -8.10 -13.37
C ASN A 22 -27.80 -7.53 -14.60
N SER A 23 -27.08 -6.93 -15.50
CA SER A 23 -27.42 -6.87 -16.92
C SER A 23 -26.23 -7.52 -17.60
N ALA A 24 -26.49 -8.55 -18.40
CA ALA A 24 -25.52 -9.11 -19.29
C ALA A 24 -24.98 -7.98 -20.18
N PHE A 25 -23.94 -7.31 -19.71
CA PHE A 25 -23.09 -6.58 -20.60
C PHE A 25 -22.20 -7.64 -21.24
N ASP A 26 -22.49 -7.93 -22.50
CA ASP A 26 -21.47 -8.42 -23.42
C ASP A 26 -20.28 -7.49 -23.23
N VAL A 27 -19.30 -7.94 -22.44
CA VAL A 27 -17.99 -7.30 -22.45
C VAL A 27 -17.50 -7.52 -23.86
N PRO A 28 -17.37 -6.47 -24.65
CA PRO A 28 -16.83 -6.67 -25.98
C PRO A 28 -15.45 -7.29 -25.79
N THR A 29 -15.17 -8.35 -26.49
CA THR A 29 -13.81 -8.85 -26.76
C THR A 29 -13.05 -7.75 -27.51
N ILE A 30 -12.81 -6.61 -26.87
CA ILE A 30 -12.10 -5.46 -27.42
C ILE A 30 -10.65 -5.55 -26.99
N PHE A 31 -10.02 -6.64 -27.33
CA PHE A 31 -8.57 -6.68 -27.38
C PHE A 31 -8.09 -7.04 -28.79
N THR A 32 -8.75 -6.50 -29.79
CA THR A 32 -8.18 -6.35 -31.11
C THR A 32 -7.75 -4.90 -31.31
N ASP A 33 -6.51 -4.64 -31.07
CA ASP A 33 -5.60 -3.87 -31.93
C ASP A 33 -5.97 -2.43 -32.35
N SER A 34 -6.57 -1.60 -31.47
CA SER A 34 -6.74 -0.18 -31.80
C SER A 34 -6.37 0.77 -30.67
N ARG A 35 -5.31 0.47 -29.92
CA ARG A 35 -4.69 1.45 -29.03
C ARG A 35 -3.84 2.40 -29.86
N THR A 36 -4.40 3.48 -30.37
CA THR A 36 -3.63 4.59 -30.92
C THR A 36 -2.96 5.32 -29.74
N PHE A 37 -1.80 4.81 -29.32
CA PHE A 37 -0.83 5.61 -28.58
C PHE A 37 -0.30 6.72 -29.48
N LEU A 38 0.12 7.83 -28.89
CA LEU A 38 0.88 8.83 -29.60
C LEU A 38 2.01 8.13 -30.36
N ASN A 39 2.13 8.40 -31.64
CA ASN A 39 3.06 7.75 -32.55
C ASN A 39 4.48 8.12 -32.09
N THR A 40 5.03 7.36 -31.12
CA THR A 40 6.43 7.50 -30.73
C THR A 40 7.26 6.70 -31.73
N GLU A 41 8.21 7.36 -32.35
CA GLU A 41 9.18 6.74 -33.25
C GLU A 41 10.18 5.83 -32.51
N LYS A 42 9.71 5.04 -31.54
CA LYS A 42 10.53 4.15 -30.71
C LYS A 42 10.25 2.68 -31.04
N GLY A 43 11.19 1.82 -30.70
CA GLY A 43 11.08 0.37 -30.87
C GLY A 43 10.44 -0.33 -29.68
N GLU A 44 10.63 -1.64 -29.59
CA GLU A 44 10.01 -2.47 -28.54
C GLU A 44 11.06 -3.08 -27.61
N LEU A 45 10.75 -3.10 -26.32
CA LEU A 45 11.51 -3.84 -25.32
C LEU A 45 10.66 -4.99 -24.78
N ILE A 46 11.23 -6.21 -24.78
CA ILE A 46 10.57 -7.43 -24.30
C ILE A 46 11.39 -8.01 -23.16
N PHE A 47 10.76 -8.19 -22.01
CA PHE A 47 11.31 -8.91 -20.87
C PHE A 47 10.78 -10.34 -20.89
N LYS A 48 11.57 -11.26 -21.39
CA LYS A 48 11.18 -12.64 -21.60
C LYS A 48 11.51 -13.49 -20.38
N PRO A 49 10.53 -14.16 -19.76
CA PRO A 49 10.80 -15.14 -18.71
C PRO A 49 11.28 -16.46 -19.34
N TYR A 50 12.17 -17.13 -18.64
CA TYR A 50 12.65 -18.44 -19.03
C TYR A 50 12.31 -19.47 -17.96
N PHE A 51 12.22 -20.75 -18.39
CA PHE A 51 11.92 -21.85 -17.50
C PHE A 51 12.97 -21.98 -16.39
N VAL A 52 12.50 -22.23 -15.17
CA VAL A 52 13.31 -22.47 -13.98
C VAL A 52 13.01 -23.87 -13.45
N GLN A 53 14.01 -24.53 -12.89
CA GLN A 53 13.85 -25.87 -12.31
C GLN A 53 12.84 -25.83 -11.16
N LYS A 54 12.00 -26.88 -11.08
CA LYS A 54 11.00 -27.03 -10.03
C LYS A 54 11.62 -26.95 -8.64
N GLY A 55 10.99 -26.21 -7.75
CA GLY A 55 11.37 -26.09 -6.34
C GLY A 55 12.14 -24.82 -5.98
N ARG A 56 12.47 -23.98 -6.96
CA ARG A 56 13.21 -22.72 -6.74
C ARG A 56 12.53 -21.51 -7.36
N GLY A 57 11.29 -21.25 -6.97
CA GLY A 57 10.57 -20.05 -7.39
C GLY A 57 9.83 -20.21 -8.72
N PRO A 58 9.60 -19.11 -9.46
CA PRO A 58 8.70 -19.11 -10.58
C PRO A 58 9.22 -19.94 -11.74
N HIS A 59 8.30 -20.56 -12.41
CA HIS A 59 8.53 -21.22 -13.68
C HIS A 59 8.04 -20.32 -14.83
N LEU A 60 8.35 -20.65 -16.05
CA LEU A 60 7.84 -19.95 -17.22
C LEU A 60 6.31 -19.76 -17.17
N GLY A 61 5.59 -20.76 -16.66
CA GLY A 61 4.16 -20.69 -16.40
C GLY A 61 3.74 -19.64 -15.37
N SER A 62 4.66 -19.09 -14.59
CA SER A 62 4.30 -18.04 -13.61
C SER A 62 3.85 -16.75 -14.27
N VAL A 63 4.46 -16.36 -15.38
CA VAL A 63 3.97 -15.22 -16.17
C VAL A 63 2.67 -15.59 -16.88
N LYS A 64 2.55 -16.83 -17.38
CA LYS A 64 1.29 -17.33 -17.95
C LYS A 64 0.18 -17.46 -16.92
N SER A 65 0.51 -17.72 -15.66
CA SER A 65 -0.49 -17.78 -14.60
C SER A 65 -1.10 -16.42 -14.27
N PHE A 66 -0.52 -15.32 -14.71
CA PHE A 66 -1.21 -14.03 -14.73
C PHE A 66 -2.39 -14.03 -15.71
N GLU A 67 -2.31 -14.81 -16.77
CA GLU A 67 -3.38 -15.01 -17.76
C GLU A 67 -4.44 -16.02 -17.26
N THR A 68 -4.10 -16.87 -16.30
CA THR A 68 -4.93 -18.01 -15.86
C THR A 68 -5.39 -17.91 -14.42
N ILE A 69 -4.94 -16.93 -13.67
CA ILE A 69 -5.34 -16.72 -12.29
C ILE A 69 -6.58 -15.84 -12.25
N GLY A 70 -7.71 -16.47 -12.13
CA GLY A 70 -8.97 -15.82 -11.93
C GLY A 70 -9.89 -15.79 -13.14
N PRO A 71 -11.09 -15.25 -13.01
CA PRO A 71 -11.96 -15.02 -14.13
C PRO A 71 -11.30 -14.10 -15.15
N SER A 72 -11.80 -14.14 -16.36
CA SER A 72 -11.26 -13.40 -17.51
C SER A 72 -11.03 -11.90 -17.28
N ASP A 73 -11.74 -11.29 -16.34
CA ASP A 73 -11.59 -9.89 -15.95
C ASP A 73 -10.25 -9.60 -15.26
N TRP A 74 -9.55 -10.65 -14.85
CA TRP A 74 -8.27 -10.61 -14.15
C TRP A 74 -7.14 -11.26 -14.96
N ASP A 75 -7.48 -11.96 -16.02
CA ASP A 75 -6.55 -12.44 -17.06
C ASP A 75 -5.95 -11.28 -17.84
N PHE A 76 -5.88 -10.18 -17.18
CA PHE A 76 -5.44 -8.98 -17.77
C PHE A 76 -3.99 -9.09 -18.08
N PRO A 77 -3.59 -8.68 -19.25
CA PRO A 77 -2.19 -8.57 -19.60
C PRO A 77 -1.41 -7.66 -18.65
N SER A 78 -1.95 -7.33 -17.53
CA SER A 78 -1.65 -6.14 -16.80
C SER A 78 -1.11 -6.35 -15.39
N TRP A 79 -0.68 -7.51 -15.02
CA TRP A 79 0.13 -7.65 -13.81
C TRP A 79 1.58 -7.16 -14.02
N ALA A 80 1.74 -6.24 -14.94
CA ALA A 80 2.95 -5.49 -15.18
C ALA A 80 2.60 -4.02 -15.39
N PHE A 81 3.42 -3.12 -14.85
CA PHE A 81 3.30 -1.70 -15.06
C PHE A 81 4.68 -1.04 -15.09
N ALA A 82 4.79 0.10 -15.75
CA ALA A 82 6.01 0.89 -15.80
C ALA A 82 6.04 1.91 -14.66
N SER A 83 7.24 2.21 -14.16
CA SER A 83 7.50 3.31 -13.22
C SER A 83 8.67 4.16 -13.69
N ASP A 84 8.63 5.45 -13.37
CA ASP A 84 9.71 6.37 -13.70
C ASP A 84 10.89 6.27 -12.69
N THR A 85 11.84 7.19 -12.81
CA THR A 85 13.04 7.20 -11.98
C THR A 85 12.79 7.55 -10.50
N GLU A 86 11.62 8.08 -10.18
CA GLU A 86 11.15 8.30 -8.81
C GLU A 86 10.28 7.14 -8.30
N TRP A 87 10.14 6.04 -9.07
CA TRP A 87 9.30 4.88 -8.83
C TRP A 87 7.79 5.17 -8.86
N ASP A 88 7.40 6.30 -9.46
CA ASP A 88 5.99 6.60 -9.71
C ASP A 88 5.50 5.82 -10.93
N ALA A 89 4.42 5.07 -10.74
CA ALA A 89 3.76 4.37 -11.84
C ALA A 89 3.20 5.39 -12.84
N PHE A 90 3.28 5.05 -14.11
CA PHE A 90 2.69 5.85 -15.18
C PHE A 90 2.03 4.97 -16.23
N TYR A 91 1.02 5.50 -16.89
CA TYR A 91 0.34 4.78 -17.95
C TYR A 91 1.24 4.62 -19.18
N SER A 92 1.37 3.39 -19.66
CA SER A 92 2.27 3.02 -20.76
C SER A 92 1.63 1.96 -21.66
N ASN A 93 2.21 1.73 -22.83
CA ASN A 93 1.84 0.59 -23.67
C ASN A 93 2.63 -0.66 -23.24
N ILE A 94 2.31 -1.14 -22.03
CA ILE A 94 2.89 -2.36 -21.45
C ILE A 94 1.83 -3.44 -21.31
N PHE A 95 2.17 -4.67 -21.61
CA PHE A 95 1.30 -5.83 -21.42
C PHE A 95 2.09 -7.12 -21.31
N VAL A 96 1.48 -8.11 -20.68
CA VAL A 96 1.97 -9.48 -20.61
C VAL A 96 1.46 -10.26 -21.81
N THR A 97 2.35 -10.93 -22.52
CA THR A 97 2.05 -11.79 -23.66
C THR A 97 2.62 -13.19 -23.42
N ASN A 98 2.35 -14.12 -24.34
CA ASN A 98 3.00 -15.44 -24.33
C ASN A 98 4.54 -15.36 -24.44
N ASP A 99 5.07 -14.26 -24.96
CA ASP A 99 6.50 -14.03 -25.10
C ASP A 99 7.12 -13.31 -23.90
N GLY A 100 6.32 -12.84 -22.96
CA GLY A 100 6.75 -12.13 -21.77
C GLY A 100 6.12 -10.75 -21.63
N VAL A 101 6.77 -9.86 -20.89
CA VAL A 101 6.33 -8.48 -20.68
C VAL A 101 6.88 -7.60 -21.78
N LYS A 102 5.98 -7.03 -22.58
CA LYS A 102 6.30 -6.19 -23.73
C LYS A 102 5.94 -4.74 -23.45
N ILE A 103 6.84 -3.81 -23.76
CA ILE A 103 6.59 -2.38 -23.70
C ILE A 103 7.05 -1.69 -25.00
N SER A 104 6.20 -0.84 -25.56
CA SER A 104 6.46 -0.16 -26.84
C SER A 104 6.18 1.34 -26.81
N ASP A 105 5.55 1.84 -25.76
CA ASP A 105 5.34 3.26 -25.55
C ASP A 105 5.36 3.57 -24.05
N THR A 106 6.10 4.58 -23.66
CA THR A 106 6.29 5.04 -22.29
C THR A 106 5.61 6.37 -22.00
N ASN A 107 4.67 6.77 -22.85
CA ASN A 107 3.96 8.04 -22.71
C ASN A 107 4.91 9.25 -22.51
N GLY A 108 5.99 9.27 -23.29
CA GLY A 108 6.98 10.35 -23.27
C GLY A 108 8.04 10.26 -22.17
N LYS A 109 8.01 9.26 -21.29
CA LYS A 109 9.08 9.02 -20.32
C LYS A 109 10.30 8.40 -21.01
N GLU A 110 11.46 9.04 -20.90
CA GLU A 110 12.70 8.55 -21.52
C GLU A 110 13.24 7.32 -20.79
N LYS A 111 13.22 7.35 -19.45
CA LYS A 111 13.72 6.29 -18.57
C LYS A 111 12.61 5.67 -17.74
N PHE A 112 12.66 4.35 -17.64
CA PHE A 112 11.65 3.61 -16.88
C PHE A 112 12.19 2.31 -16.30
N GLY A 113 11.56 1.86 -15.22
CA GLY A 113 11.61 0.49 -14.71
C GLY A 113 10.31 -0.23 -15.03
N ILE A 114 10.32 -1.56 -14.97
CA ILE A 114 9.10 -2.36 -15.00
C ILE A 114 8.86 -3.04 -13.67
N ASN A 115 7.61 -3.14 -13.30
CA ASN A 115 7.14 -3.86 -12.12
C ASN A 115 6.29 -5.03 -12.59
N VAL A 116 6.60 -6.22 -12.10
CA VAL A 116 5.93 -7.46 -12.52
C VAL A 116 5.52 -8.22 -11.27
N ARG A 117 4.29 -8.73 -11.23
CA ARG A 117 3.89 -9.65 -10.18
C ARG A 117 4.54 -11.01 -10.45
N TRP A 118 5.49 -11.37 -9.61
CA TRP A 118 6.39 -12.50 -9.80
C TRP A 118 6.39 -13.42 -8.58
N ASN A 119 6.34 -14.71 -8.80
CA ASN A 119 6.35 -15.68 -7.72
C ASN A 119 7.78 -16.01 -7.30
N VAL A 120 8.09 -15.82 -6.02
CA VAL A 120 9.37 -16.18 -5.41
C VAL A 120 9.12 -17.15 -4.26
N GLU A 121 9.87 -18.25 -4.21
CA GLU A 121 9.77 -19.24 -3.13
C GLU A 121 9.95 -18.55 -1.76
N GLY A 122 9.03 -18.82 -0.83
CA GLY A 122 8.98 -18.16 0.47
C GLY A 122 8.31 -16.79 0.50
N PHE A 123 7.97 -16.20 -0.67
CA PHE A 123 7.30 -14.88 -0.74
C PHE A 123 5.98 -14.92 -1.51
N GLY A 124 5.75 -15.99 -2.28
CA GLY A 124 4.59 -16.09 -3.15
C GLY A 124 4.62 -15.07 -4.30
N TYR A 125 3.43 -14.64 -4.74
CA TYR A 125 3.28 -13.65 -5.80
C TYR A 125 3.34 -12.23 -5.24
N ILE A 126 4.41 -11.52 -5.55
CA ILE A 126 4.64 -10.13 -5.14
C ILE A 126 5.13 -9.28 -6.31
N TYR A 127 5.00 -7.97 -6.22
CA TYR A 127 5.60 -7.09 -7.22
C TYR A 127 7.11 -7.02 -7.05
N MET A 128 7.79 -7.38 -8.13
CA MET A 128 9.23 -7.24 -8.28
C MET A 128 9.54 -6.16 -9.30
N THR A 129 10.58 -5.37 -9.08
CA THR A 129 11.00 -4.31 -9.99
C THR A 129 12.28 -4.69 -10.72
N ALA A 130 12.27 -4.59 -12.05
CA ALA A 130 13.48 -4.54 -12.86
C ALA A 130 13.72 -3.08 -13.29
N ASP A 131 14.85 -2.51 -12.89
CA ASP A 131 15.24 -1.12 -13.12
C ASP A 131 16.68 -0.97 -13.65
N ASN A 132 17.25 -2.07 -14.17
CA ASN A 132 18.62 -2.10 -14.68
C ASN A 132 19.66 -1.60 -13.66
N GLU A 133 19.56 -2.08 -12.40
CA GLU A 133 20.45 -1.67 -11.29
C GLU A 133 20.40 -0.16 -11.01
N GLY A 134 19.21 0.44 -11.10
CA GLY A 134 18.99 1.88 -10.89
C GLY A 134 19.36 2.77 -12.08
N ARG A 135 19.87 2.19 -13.19
CA ARG A 135 20.16 2.95 -14.43
C ARG A 135 18.93 3.15 -15.29
N PHE A 136 17.89 2.37 -15.05
CA PHE A 136 16.63 2.31 -15.79
C PHE A 136 16.80 1.83 -17.25
N TYR A 137 15.68 1.59 -17.92
CA TYR A 137 15.64 1.21 -19.32
C TYR A 137 15.20 2.37 -20.20
N GLU A 138 15.55 2.28 -21.47
CA GLU A 138 15.09 3.17 -22.54
C GLU A 138 14.55 2.29 -23.67
N LEU A 139 13.52 2.75 -24.37
CA LEU A 139 13.03 2.06 -25.54
C LEU A 139 14.08 2.13 -26.66
N PRO A 140 14.32 1.05 -27.41
CA PRO A 140 15.23 1.06 -28.53
C PRO A 140 14.75 1.99 -29.66
N GLU A 141 15.60 2.20 -30.66
CA GLU A 141 15.25 3.00 -31.83
C GLU A 141 14.08 2.39 -32.61
N THR A 142 13.38 3.21 -33.37
CA THR A 142 12.26 2.85 -34.24
C THR A 142 12.55 1.59 -35.07
N GLY A 143 11.60 0.68 -35.03
CA GLY A 143 11.68 -0.59 -35.78
C GLY A 143 12.67 -1.60 -35.21
N LYS A 144 13.37 -1.27 -34.12
CA LYS A 144 14.23 -2.22 -33.42
C LYS A 144 13.49 -2.89 -32.27
N GLN A 145 13.82 -4.15 -32.02
CA GLN A 145 13.35 -4.92 -30.88
C GLN A 145 14.56 -5.34 -30.04
N LYS A 146 14.45 -5.21 -28.72
CA LYS A 146 15.44 -5.71 -27.78
C LYS A 146 14.75 -6.67 -26.81
N ILE A 147 15.34 -7.86 -26.66
CA ILE A 147 14.84 -8.90 -25.74
C ILE A 147 15.81 -9.01 -24.57
N LEU A 148 15.29 -8.97 -23.35
CA LEU A 148 16.01 -9.15 -22.10
C LEU A 148 15.49 -10.38 -21.37
N ASN A 149 16.35 -11.06 -20.63
CA ASN A 149 15.97 -12.16 -19.75
C ASN A 149 15.33 -11.59 -18.46
N LEU A 150 14.02 -11.74 -18.29
CA LEU A 150 13.28 -11.18 -17.16
C LEU A 150 13.83 -11.67 -15.82
N ASN A 151 14.13 -12.97 -15.68
CA ASN A 151 14.67 -13.54 -14.45
C ASN A 151 15.99 -12.85 -14.06
N PHE A 152 16.86 -12.61 -15.04
CA PHE A 152 18.14 -11.95 -14.84
C PHE A 152 17.98 -10.47 -14.47
N GLU A 153 17.10 -9.75 -15.14
CA GLU A 153 16.86 -8.33 -14.87
C GLU A 153 16.27 -8.10 -13.47
N LEU A 154 15.37 -8.99 -13.01
CA LEU A 154 14.82 -8.93 -11.64
C LEU A 154 15.91 -9.20 -10.58
N ALA A 155 16.69 -10.27 -10.76
CA ALA A 155 17.76 -10.63 -9.83
C ALA A 155 18.84 -9.53 -9.74
N LYS A 156 19.29 -9.04 -10.89
CA LYS A 156 20.29 -7.98 -11.01
C LYS A 156 19.84 -6.70 -10.29
N SER A 157 18.60 -6.27 -10.52
CA SER A 157 18.04 -5.10 -9.89
C SER A 157 17.88 -5.28 -8.37
N ARG A 158 17.45 -6.47 -7.93
CA ARG A 158 17.29 -6.74 -6.48
C ARG A 158 18.64 -6.77 -5.76
N VAL A 159 19.64 -7.44 -6.31
CA VAL A 159 20.98 -7.49 -5.70
C VAL A 159 21.61 -6.10 -5.64
N ALA A 160 21.47 -5.30 -6.69
CA ALA A 160 21.98 -3.93 -6.69
C ALA A 160 21.35 -3.08 -5.56
N LYS A 161 20.03 -3.18 -5.38
CA LYS A 161 19.31 -2.49 -4.29
C LYS A 161 19.79 -2.93 -2.90
N ASN A 162 20.05 -4.22 -2.71
CA ASN A 162 20.59 -4.71 -1.45
C ASN A 162 22.00 -4.18 -1.20
N ARG A 163 22.88 -4.16 -2.22
CA ARG A 163 24.25 -3.59 -2.10
C ARG A 163 24.19 -2.11 -1.68
N GLU A 164 23.38 -1.32 -2.38
CA GLU A 164 23.20 0.08 -2.03
C GLU A 164 22.76 0.26 -0.56
N ARG A 165 21.82 -0.56 -0.11
CA ARG A 165 21.30 -0.53 1.24
C ARG A 165 22.34 -0.96 2.28
N ILE A 166 23.09 -2.00 1.99
CA ILE A 166 24.21 -2.48 2.83
C ILE A 166 25.28 -1.39 2.96
N ASP A 167 25.69 -0.79 1.85
CA ASP A 167 26.69 0.29 1.83
C ASP A 167 26.25 1.50 2.66
N LEU A 168 24.96 1.87 2.56
CA LEU A 168 24.38 2.92 3.38
C LEU A 168 24.46 2.58 4.86
N PHE A 169 24.04 1.39 5.25
CA PHE A 169 23.98 0.96 6.65
C PHE A 169 25.37 0.78 7.27
N ILE A 170 26.34 0.32 6.49
CA ILE A 170 27.75 0.25 6.94
C ILE A 170 28.30 1.65 7.23
N LYS A 171 27.99 2.65 6.40
CA LYS A 171 28.39 4.06 6.65
C LYS A 171 27.76 4.61 7.92
N GLU A 172 26.58 4.12 8.33
CA GLU A 172 25.93 4.47 9.59
C GLU A 172 26.45 3.68 10.81
N GLY A 173 27.41 2.78 10.59
CA GLY A 173 28.10 2.00 11.61
C GLY A 173 27.53 0.61 11.88
N TRP A 174 26.52 0.18 11.12
CA TRP A 174 26.00 -1.18 11.17
C TRP A 174 26.91 -2.16 10.42
N GLN A 175 26.88 -3.43 10.80
CA GLN A 175 27.57 -4.51 10.10
C GLN A 175 26.64 -5.73 9.99
N PRO A 176 26.66 -6.45 8.85
CA PRO A 176 25.86 -7.65 8.69
C PRO A 176 26.25 -8.74 9.69
N SER A 177 25.23 -9.37 10.27
CA SER A 177 25.44 -10.49 11.19
C SER A 177 26.02 -11.71 10.48
N ARG A 178 26.52 -12.65 11.27
CA ARG A 178 26.95 -13.96 10.77
C ARG A 178 25.81 -14.70 10.05
N ASP A 179 24.58 -14.50 10.48
CA ASP A 179 23.41 -15.22 9.94
C ASP A 179 22.85 -14.57 8.66
N LEU A 180 23.10 -13.27 8.45
CA LEU A 180 22.73 -12.56 7.23
C LEU A 180 23.74 -12.77 6.10
N LYS A 181 25.03 -12.79 6.45
CA LYS A 181 26.11 -12.82 5.46
C LYS A 181 25.99 -13.94 4.41
N PRO A 182 25.64 -15.21 4.76
CA PRO A 182 25.46 -16.25 3.75
C PRO A 182 24.38 -15.95 2.69
N PHE A 183 23.31 -15.26 3.05
CA PHE A 183 22.28 -14.85 2.09
C PHE A 183 22.80 -13.80 1.11
N ILE A 184 23.59 -12.85 1.60
CA ILE A 184 24.25 -11.84 0.75
C ILE A 184 25.23 -12.54 -0.19
N ASP A 185 26.17 -13.33 0.35
CA ASP A 185 27.22 -13.98 -0.42
C ASP A 185 26.63 -14.90 -1.50
N LEU A 186 25.63 -15.73 -1.18
CA LEU A 186 24.97 -16.62 -2.15
C LEU A 186 24.18 -15.85 -3.21
N SER A 187 23.54 -14.75 -2.84
CA SER A 187 22.83 -13.94 -3.83
C SER A 187 23.76 -13.35 -4.88
N GLU A 188 24.95 -12.93 -4.46
CA GLU A 188 25.97 -12.36 -5.33
C GLU A 188 26.71 -13.43 -6.16
N GLU A 189 27.03 -14.57 -5.55
CA GLU A 189 27.64 -15.70 -6.25
C GLU A 189 26.76 -16.20 -7.39
N TYR A 190 25.47 -16.48 -7.12
CA TYR A 190 24.54 -16.91 -8.15
C TYR A 190 24.33 -15.86 -9.25
N LEU A 191 24.33 -14.57 -8.90
CA LEU A 191 24.26 -13.51 -9.91
C LEU A 191 25.53 -13.48 -10.78
N SER A 192 26.71 -13.60 -10.17
CA SER A 192 27.98 -13.69 -10.90
C SER A 192 27.99 -14.88 -11.87
N ASP A 193 27.54 -16.03 -11.39
CA ASP A 193 27.42 -17.23 -12.25
C ASP A 193 26.43 -17.03 -13.38
N ALA A 194 25.30 -16.36 -13.14
CA ALA A 194 24.32 -16.02 -14.17
C ALA A 194 24.92 -15.14 -15.27
N ILE A 195 25.73 -14.14 -14.89
CA ILE A 195 26.46 -13.28 -15.84
C ILE A 195 27.39 -14.11 -16.74
N HIS A 196 28.13 -15.05 -16.17
CA HIS A 196 29.07 -15.88 -16.96
C HIS A 196 28.38 -16.78 -17.99
N VAL A 197 27.09 -17.05 -17.83
CA VAL A 197 26.29 -17.89 -18.74
C VAL A 197 25.16 -17.14 -19.43
N GLU A 198 25.23 -15.83 -19.53
CA GLU A 198 24.18 -14.96 -20.08
C GLU A 198 23.74 -15.41 -21.50
N ASN A 199 24.64 -15.99 -22.28
CA ASN A 199 24.34 -16.52 -23.61
C ASN A 199 23.46 -17.80 -23.59
N ASN A 200 23.28 -18.43 -22.44
CA ASN A 200 22.38 -19.56 -22.24
C ASN A 200 21.20 -19.12 -21.36
N ASN A 201 20.14 -18.69 -22.00
CA ASN A 201 18.99 -18.08 -21.34
C ASN A 201 18.38 -18.93 -20.23
N GLU A 202 18.25 -20.26 -20.41
CA GLU A 202 17.66 -21.15 -19.39
C GLU A 202 18.58 -21.30 -18.19
N LYS A 203 19.89 -21.51 -18.42
CA LYS A 203 20.86 -21.62 -17.34
C LYS A 203 20.99 -20.30 -16.58
N CYS A 204 21.06 -19.19 -17.31
CA CYS A 204 21.07 -17.85 -16.75
C CYS A 204 19.82 -17.62 -15.88
N ALA A 205 18.63 -17.96 -16.36
CA ALA A 205 17.38 -17.81 -15.62
C ALA A 205 17.34 -18.64 -14.33
N ASN A 206 17.85 -19.89 -14.35
CA ASN A 206 17.92 -20.74 -13.15
C ASN A 206 18.82 -20.13 -12.07
N LEU A 207 20.02 -19.67 -12.46
CA LEU A 207 20.96 -19.04 -11.54
C LEU A 207 20.41 -17.71 -11.02
N SER A 208 19.83 -16.91 -11.89
CA SER A 208 19.18 -15.65 -11.53
C SER A 208 18.04 -15.85 -10.54
N GLN A 209 17.24 -16.91 -10.71
CA GLN A 209 16.18 -17.23 -9.76
C GLN A 209 16.70 -17.62 -8.38
N SER A 210 17.83 -18.35 -8.33
CA SER A 210 18.50 -18.65 -7.07
C SER A 210 19.07 -17.39 -6.43
N SER A 211 19.69 -16.51 -7.22
CA SER A 211 20.14 -15.19 -6.75
C SER A 211 18.97 -14.36 -6.19
N LEU A 212 17.86 -14.31 -6.90
CA LEU A 212 16.67 -13.60 -6.47
C LEU A 212 16.12 -14.13 -5.15
N TYR A 213 16.02 -15.46 -4.99
CA TYR A 213 15.60 -16.10 -3.76
C TYR A 213 16.46 -15.63 -2.56
N TYR A 214 17.78 -15.78 -2.65
CA TYR A 214 18.67 -15.38 -1.55
C TYR A 214 18.67 -13.87 -1.31
N SER A 215 18.58 -13.06 -2.36
CA SER A 215 18.54 -11.61 -2.23
C SER A 215 17.24 -11.09 -1.61
N MET A 216 16.13 -11.79 -1.78
CA MET A 216 14.87 -11.47 -1.09
C MET A 216 14.97 -11.69 0.41
N TRP A 217 15.45 -12.86 0.83
CA TRP A 217 15.69 -13.15 2.25
C TRP A 217 16.74 -12.21 2.85
N ALA A 218 17.81 -11.91 2.11
CA ALA A 218 18.82 -10.96 2.56
C ALA A 218 18.22 -9.58 2.79
N GLY A 219 17.37 -9.09 1.89
CA GLY A 219 16.78 -7.75 1.98
C GLY A 219 15.88 -7.56 3.19
N GLU A 220 15.00 -8.52 3.48
CA GLU A 220 14.14 -8.42 4.68
C GLU A 220 14.96 -8.54 5.97
N LYS A 221 15.86 -9.53 6.05
CA LYS A 221 16.73 -9.72 7.20
C LYS A 221 17.61 -8.51 7.47
N LEU A 222 18.13 -7.88 6.41
CA LEU A 222 18.89 -6.64 6.45
C LEU A 222 18.13 -5.50 7.13
N GLU A 223 16.87 -5.26 6.74
CA GLU A 223 16.04 -4.21 7.33
C GLU A 223 15.75 -4.48 8.81
N VAL A 224 15.45 -5.73 9.17
CA VAL A 224 15.19 -6.13 10.56
C VAL A 224 16.44 -5.97 11.44
N GLU A 225 17.61 -6.44 10.98
CA GLU A 225 18.86 -6.29 11.73
C GLU A 225 19.26 -4.83 11.91
N LYS A 226 19.10 -4.02 10.85
CA LYS A 226 19.36 -2.58 10.93
C LYS A 226 18.39 -1.90 11.90
N ALA A 227 17.11 -2.29 11.89
CA ALA A 227 16.14 -1.75 12.82
C ALA A 227 16.54 -2.00 14.29
N TRP A 228 16.91 -3.21 14.63
CA TRP A 228 17.39 -3.54 15.98
C TRP A 228 18.69 -2.81 16.36
N PHE A 229 19.60 -2.62 15.39
CA PHE A 229 20.80 -1.82 15.61
C PHE A 229 20.45 -0.35 15.91
N ASP A 230 19.53 0.24 15.16
CA ASP A 230 19.11 1.62 15.37
C ASP A 230 18.39 1.80 16.70
N ILE A 231 17.51 0.88 17.06
CA ILE A 231 16.83 0.88 18.36
C ILE A 231 17.83 0.82 19.51
N ALA A 232 18.83 -0.06 19.42
CA ALA A 232 19.87 -0.19 20.45
C ALA A 232 20.81 1.04 20.55
N LYS A 233 20.95 1.77 19.45
CA LYS A 233 21.83 2.96 19.38
C LYS A 233 21.14 4.22 19.89
N ASN A 234 19.81 4.28 19.79
CA ASN A 234 19.01 5.48 20.07
C ASN A 234 18.24 5.35 21.39
N ASN A 235 17.82 6.49 21.92
CA ASN A 235 16.92 6.54 23.08
C ASN A 235 15.55 5.96 22.72
N PHE A 236 14.84 5.44 23.71
CA PHE A 236 13.46 5.02 23.53
C PHE A 236 12.56 6.21 23.12
N ARG A 237 11.70 6.00 22.13
CA ARG A 237 10.81 7.03 21.60
C ARG A 237 9.48 7.00 22.35
N ASN A 238 9.38 7.80 23.43
CA ASN A 238 8.15 7.88 24.24
C ASN A 238 6.95 8.45 23.46
N GLU A 239 7.21 9.26 22.44
CA GLU A 239 6.19 9.99 21.65
C GLU A 239 5.72 9.19 20.42
N PHE A 240 6.19 7.96 20.28
CA PHE A 240 5.77 7.09 19.20
C PHE A 240 4.46 6.41 19.54
N PHE A 241 3.46 6.54 18.66
CA PHE A 241 2.14 5.98 18.86
C PHE A 241 1.97 4.60 18.22
N ILE A 242 1.32 3.71 18.95
CA ILE A 242 0.75 2.48 18.41
C ILE A 242 -0.76 2.59 18.55
N GLY A 243 -1.45 2.57 17.41
CA GLY A 243 -2.88 2.79 17.36
C GLY A 243 -3.67 1.74 16.57
N CYS A 244 -4.97 1.94 16.58
CA CYS A 244 -5.90 1.13 15.79
C CYS A 244 -7.17 1.91 15.46
N ASP A 245 -7.88 1.45 14.42
CA ASP A 245 -9.23 1.91 14.11
C ASP A 245 -10.24 1.36 15.14
N THR A 246 -11.21 2.19 15.49
CA THR A 246 -12.18 1.89 16.55
C THR A 246 -13.51 1.32 16.06
N LYS A 247 -13.58 0.79 14.86
CA LYS A 247 -14.82 0.21 14.27
C LYS A 247 -15.47 -0.91 15.07
N GLY A 248 -14.73 -1.55 15.97
CA GLY A 248 -15.26 -2.56 16.90
C GLY A 248 -16.19 -1.99 17.99
N PHE A 249 -16.04 -0.71 18.35
CA PHE A 249 -16.88 -0.04 19.36
C PHE A 249 -18.35 -0.05 18.94
N GLY A 250 -19.24 -0.36 19.87
CA GLY A 250 -20.67 -0.55 19.59
C GLY A 250 -21.04 -1.80 18.77
N ARG A 251 -20.09 -2.72 18.56
CA ARG A 251 -20.29 -4.00 17.85
C ARG A 251 -19.91 -5.20 18.68
N MET A 252 -19.23 -4.97 19.77
CA MET A 252 -19.00 -5.87 20.88
C MET A 252 -19.39 -5.15 22.18
N ASP A 253 -19.27 -5.78 23.32
CA ASP A 253 -19.44 -5.11 24.61
C ASP A 253 -18.45 -3.93 24.71
N ASN A 254 -18.96 -2.73 25.02
CA ASN A 254 -18.14 -1.51 25.00
C ASN A 254 -17.10 -1.48 26.13
N ASP A 255 -17.42 -2.02 27.32
CA ASP A 255 -16.46 -2.06 28.42
C ASP A 255 -15.32 -3.03 28.10
N LEU A 256 -15.64 -4.18 27.55
CA LEU A 256 -14.65 -5.15 27.08
C LEU A 256 -13.81 -4.57 25.93
N PHE A 257 -14.46 -3.88 24.96
CA PHE A 257 -13.72 -3.19 23.89
C PHE A 257 -12.72 -2.21 24.47
N MET A 258 -13.13 -1.33 25.39
CA MET A 258 -12.27 -0.33 25.99
C MET A 258 -11.12 -0.94 26.78
N GLU A 259 -11.39 -2.00 27.56
CA GLU A 259 -10.35 -2.73 28.28
C GLU A 259 -9.29 -3.29 27.34
N LEU A 260 -9.70 -4.02 26.32
CA LEU A 260 -8.78 -4.67 25.39
C LEU A 260 -8.06 -3.66 24.50
N PHE A 261 -8.76 -2.64 24.03
CA PHE A 261 -8.19 -1.61 23.17
C PHE A 261 -7.11 -0.80 23.89
N THR A 262 -7.42 -0.27 25.09
CA THR A 262 -6.48 0.59 25.83
C THR A 262 -5.31 -0.17 26.47
N ASN A 263 -5.41 -1.49 26.56
CA ASN A 263 -4.27 -2.33 26.93
C ASN A 263 -3.24 -2.49 25.79
N ALA A 264 -3.66 -2.34 24.54
CA ALA A 264 -2.81 -2.53 23.36
C ALA A 264 -2.36 -1.20 22.73
N PHE A 265 -3.19 -0.15 22.79
CA PHE A 265 -3.05 1.06 22.00
C PHE A 265 -3.09 2.33 22.85
N ASP A 266 -2.29 3.31 22.45
CA ASP A 266 -2.26 4.68 22.98
C ASP A 266 -2.72 5.73 21.95
N TYR A 267 -3.14 5.26 20.77
CA TYR A 267 -3.70 6.07 19.69
C TYR A 267 -4.92 5.41 19.09
N ALA A 268 -5.92 6.20 18.72
CA ALA A 268 -7.17 5.70 18.17
C ALA A 268 -7.66 6.56 17.01
N THR A 269 -8.22 5.93 15.97
CA THR A 269 -8.88 6.64 14.88
C THR A 269 -10.38 6.44 14.93
N ILE A 270 -11.15 7.54 14.92
CA ILE A 270 -12.62 7.53 14.92
C ILE A 270 -13.13 7.94 13.55
N THR A 271 -13.94 7.08 12.93
CA THR A 271 -14.46 7.32 11.57
C THR A 271 -15.67 8.24 11.55
N HIS A 272 -15.63 9.23 10.64
CA HIS A 272 -16.70 10.22 10.38
C HIS A 272 -17.26 10.12 8.94
N TYR A 273 -17.41 8.90 8.41
CA TYR A 273 -17.91 8.69 7.04
C TYR A 273 -19.28 9.33 6.85
N LEU A 274 -19.38 10.27 5.90
CA LEU A 274 -20.53 11.14 5.69
C LEU A 274 -21.87 10.42 5.58
N PRO A 275 -22.02 9.27 4.86
CA PRO A 275 -23.33 8.61 4.76
C PRO A 275 -23.95 8.16 6.08
N ARG A 276 -23.13 8.07 7.15
CA ARG A 276 -23.59 7.73 8.49
C ARG A 276 -23.45 8.87 9.50
N PHE A 277 -22.53 9.76 9.22
CA PHE A 277 -22.25 10.90 10.09
C PHE A 277 -23.13 12.10 9.74
N GLN A 278 -23.37 12.32 8.45
CA GLN A 278 -24.19 13.39 7.92
C GLN A 278 -25.05 12.85 6.76
N ALA A 279 -25.98 11.95 7.07
CA ALA A 279 -26.87 11.34 6.09
C ALA A 279 -27.73 12.39 5.35
N GLU A 280 -28.11 13.46 6.04
CA GLU A 280 -28.76 14.66 5.50
C GLU A 280 -27.83 15.85 5.65
N GLU A 281 -27.81 16.73 4.65
CA GLU A 281 -26.93 17.89 4.67
C GLU A 281 -27.15 18.76 5.93
N ASN A 282 -26.08 19.10 6.63
CA ASN A 282 -26.06 19.90 7.89
C ASN A 282 -26.70 19.24 9.11
N ILE A 283 -27.06 17.96 9.06
CA ILE A 283 -27.54 17.19 10.20
C ILE A 283 -26.45 16.22 10.64
N TYR A 284 -25.74 16.55 11.72
CA TYR A 284 -24.62 15.78 12.25
C TYR A 284 -25.06 14.76 13.28
N THR A 285 -24.59 13.52 13.16
CA THR A 285 -24.86 12.42 14.09
C THR A 285 -23.59 12.10 14.87
N TYR A 286 -23.31 12.85 15.91
CA TYR A 286 -22.15 12.63 16.76
C TYR A 286 -22.32 11.37 17.64
N GLY A 287 -23.39 11.29 18.41
CA GLY A 287 -23.83 10.09 19.14
C GLY A 287 -22.70 9.23 19.71
N ASN A 288 -22.60 7.99 19.21
CA ASN A 288 -21.58 7.03 19.67
C ASN A 288 -20.13 7.54 19.47
N ARG A 289 -19.88 8.51 18.59
CA ARG A 289 -18.54 9.07 18.38
C ARG A 289 -18.10 9.90 19.55
N ASP A 290 -19.01 10.70 20.11
CA ASP A 290 -18.74 11.51 21.31
C ASP A 290 -18.51 10.61 22.52
N GLU A 291 -19.36 9.60 22.72
CA GLU A 291 -19.17 8.61 23.78
C GLU A 291 -17.81 7.93 23.66
N GLN A 292 -17.49 7.42 22.47
CA GLN A 292 -16.22 6.77 22.18
C GLN A 292 -15.02 7.71 22.40
N PHE A 293 -15.12 8.94 21.93
CA PHE A 293 -14.10 9.98 22.11
C PHE A 293 -13.82 10.25 23.59
N GLN A 294 -14.87 10.46 24.39
CA GLN A 294 -14.75 10.71 25.81
C GLN A 294 -14.09 9.53 26.54
N LEU A 295 -14.56 8.31 26.32
CA LEU A 295 -14.02 7.11 26.95
C LEU A 295 -12.53 6.90 26.61
N LEU A 296 -12.12 7.13 25.37
CA LEU A 296 -10.72 7.05 24.96
C LEU A 296 -9.87 8.12 25.64
N ARG A 297 -10.35 9.36 25.70
CA ARG A 297 -9.66 10.48 26.35
C ARG A 297 -9.51 10.26 27.86
N GLU A 298 -10.53 9.77 28.54
CA GLU A 298 -10.48 9.43 29.97
C GLU A 298 -9.42 8.35 30.27
N LYS A 299 -9.13 7.47 29.31
CA LYS A 299 -8.06 6.47 29.41
C LYS A 299 -6.68 6.98 28.95
N GLY A 300 -6.57 8.25 28.55
CA GLY A 300 -5.31 8.84 28.08
C GLY A 300 -4.91 8.44 26.65
N VAL A 301 -5.83 7.93 25.86
CA VAL A 301 -5.59 7.59 24.45
C VAL A 301 -5.66 8.86 23.60
N THR A 302 -4.68 9.05 22.73
CA THR A 302 -4.66 10.14 21.74
C THR A 302 -5.62 9.81 20.61
N VAL A 303 -6.44 10.77 20.16
CA VAL A 303 -7.52 10.51 19.20
C VAL A 303 -7.35 11.33 17.91
N GLU A 304 -7.57 10.68 16.79
CA GLU A 304 -7.67 11.25 15.44
C GLU A 304 -9.07 11.06 14.87
N GLY A 305 -9.61 12.10 14.26
CA GLY A 305 -10.84 12.04 13.46
C GLY A 305 -10.55 11.80 11.98
N ARG A 306 -11.36 10.96 11.29
CA ARG A 306 -11.12 10.62 9.89
C ARG A 306 -12.37 10.24 9.08
N PRO A 307 -12.39 10.57 7.78
CA PRO A 307 -11.78 11.74 7.17
C PRO A 307 -12.73 12.95 7.22
N ILE A 308 -12.21 14.16 6.99
CA ILE A 308 -13.06 15.34 6.74
C ILE A 308 -13.64 15.25 5.32
N PHE A 309 -12.83 14.86 4.34
CA PHE A 309 -13.26 14.69 2.95
C PHE A 309 -12.71 13.42 2.31
N TRP A 310 -13.59 12.68 1.65
CA TRP A 310 -13.24 11.52 0.83
C TRP A 310 -14.27 11.35 -0.28
N ALA A 311 -13.84 11.46 -1.53
CA ALA A 311 -14.72 11.43 -2.70
C ALA A 311 -15.07 10.02 -3.20
N ASP A 312 -14.92 8.99 -2.36
CA ASP A 312 -15.24 7.61 -2.68
C ASP A 312 -16.75 7.30 -2.53
N GLU A 313 -17.22 6.26 -3.23
CA GLU A 313 -18.63 5.80 -3.17
C GLU A 313 -19.10 5.51 -1.75
N CYS A 314 -18.21 4.97 -0.90
CA CYS A 314 -18.55 4.68 0.50
C CYS A 314 -18.84 5.92 1.34
N CYS A 315 -18.32 7.06 0.93
CA CYS A 315 -18.18 8.24 1.79
C CYS A 315 -18.77 9.52 1.21
N THR A 316 -19.29 9.45 -0.02
CA THR A 316 -19.98 10.56 -0.70
C THR A 316 -21.48 10.30 -0.73
N PRO A 317 -22.28 10.97 0.11
CA PRO A 317 -23.73 10.84 0.08
C PRO A 317 -24.32 11.51 -1.17
N ASP A 318 -25.51 11.06 -1.60
CA ASP A 318 -26.18 11.54 -2.81
C ASP A 318 -26.36 13.06 -2.86
N TRP A 319 -26.65 13.69 -1.72
CA TRP A 319 -26.81 15.14 -1.64
C TRP A 319 -25.51 15.90 -1.91
N LEU A 320 -24.33 15.30 -1.65
CA LEU A 320 -23.02 15.90 -1.96
C LEU A 320 -22.61 15.63 -3.41
N LEU A 321 -22.88 14.41 -3.90
CA LEU A 321 -22.53 13.99 -5.26
C LEU A 321 -23.10 14.90 -6.36
N ASN A 322 -24.28 15.47 -6.12
CA ASN A 322 -25.00 16.31 -7.08
C ASN A 322 -24.69 17.82 -6.99
N LYS A 323 -23.76 18.24 -6.12
CA LYS A 323 -23.38 19.64 -5.96
C LYS A 323 -22.49 20.14 -7.09
N SER A 324 -22.60 21.45 -7.39
CA SER A 324 -21.60 22.15 -8.20
C SER A 324 -20.26 22.20 -7.43
N TYR A 325 -19.15 22.29 -8.15
CA TYR A 325 -17.83 22.39 -7.50
C TYR A 325 -17.75 23.57 -6.51
N SER A 326 -18.31 24.74 -6.87
CA SER A 326 -18.36 25.88 -5.96
C SER A 326 -19.18 25.62 -4.69
N ASP A 327 -20.22 24.79 -4.76
CA ASP A 327 -21.02 24.44 -3.59
C ASP A 327 -20.35 23.33 -2.77
N VAL A 328 -19.54 22.48 -3.39
CA VAL A 328 -18.66 21.55 -2.69
C VAL A 328 -17.66 22.34 -1.82
N LEU A 329 -16.99 23.37 -2.35
CA LEU A 329 -16.07 24.20 -1.58
C LEU A 329 -16.74 24.88 -0.39
N LYS A 330 -17.92 25.48 -0.55
CA LYS A 330 -18.70 26.06 0.55
C LYS A 330 -19.10 25.02 1.60
N TYR A 331 -19.48 23.83 1.15
CA TYR A 331 -19.82 22.75 2.06
C TYR A 331 -18.58 22.31 2.87
N VAL A 332 -17.47 22.08 2.18
CA VAL A 332 -16.21 21.63 2.80
C VAL A 332 -15.72 22.63 3.86
N GLU A 333 -15.76 23.94 3.57
CA GLU A 333 -15.40 24.98 4.53
C GLU A 333 -16.27 24.90 5.80
N ARG A 334 -17.60 24.87 5.62
CA ARG A 334 -18.55 24.78 6.73
C ARG A 334 -18.38 23.51 7.55
N HIS A 335 -18.26 22.36 6.85
CA HIS A 335 -18.12 21.06 7.47
C HIS A 335 -16.81 20.97 8.29
N THR A 336 -15.71 21.44 7.73
CA THR A 336 -14.42 21.46 8.42
C THR A 336 -14.51 22.29 9.70
N ARG A 337 -15.08 23.50 9.63
CA ARG A 337 -15.25 24.37 10.78
C ARG A 337 -16.10 23.71 11.86
N GLU A 338 -17.17 23.06 11.47
CA GLU A 338 -18.08 22.37 12.39
C GLU A 338 -17.36 21.23 13.14
N VAL A 339 -16.76 20.28 12.41
CA VAL A 339 -16.18 19.09 13.05
C VAL A 339 -14.92 19.40 13.87
N VAL A 340 -14.11 20.36 13.42
CA VAL A 340 -12.92 20.78 14.16
C VAL A 340 -13.31 21.55 15.41
N SER A 341 -14.33 22.42 15.36
CA SER A 341 -14.82 23.15 16.54
C SER A 341 -15.47 22.23 17.58
N HIS A 342 -16.18 21.18 17.12
CA HIS A 342 -16.92 20.27 18.01
C HIS A 342 -16.00 19.56 19.01
N TYR A 343 -14.85 19.05 18.57
CA TYR A 343 -13.90 18.36 19.44
C TYR A 343 -12.83 19.30 20.03
N GLY A 344 -12.65 20.48 19.45
CA GLY A 344 -11.73 21.53 19.94
C GLY A 344 -10.29 21.03 20.09
N ASP A 345 -9.61 21.49 21.15
CA ASP A 345 -8.20 21.17 21.41
C ASP A 345 -7.95 19.73 21.87
N GLU A 346 -8.99 18.97 22.14
CA GLU A 346 -8.85 17.60 22.61
C GLU A 346 -8.65 16.58 21.47
N MET A 347 -9.01 16.95 20.23
CA MET A 347 -8.71 16.16 19.04
C MET A 347 -7.28 16.44 18.58
N TYR A 348 -6.44 15.41 18.58
CA TYR A 348 -5.04 15.55 18.21
C TYR A 348 -4.86 15.85 16.72
N ALA A 349 -5.53 15.08 15.87
CA ALA A 349 -5.37 15.16 14.41
C ALA A 349 -6.71 14.99 13.68
N TRP A 350 -6.79 15.58 12.50
CA TRP A 350 -7.81 15.27 11.51
C TRP A 350 -7.17 14.79 10.21
N GLU A 351 -7.64 13.66 9.72
CA GLU A 351 -7.42 13.27 8.33
C GLU A 351 -8.22 14.21 7.43
N ILE A 352 -7.52 15.21 6.87
CA ILE A 352 -8.16 16.28 6.10
C ILE A 352 -8.72 15.79 4.78
N ILE A 353 -8.02 14.84 4.13
CA ILE A 353 -8.45 14.22 2.88
C ILE A 353 -7.93 12.79 2.80
N ASN A 354 -8.79 11.87 2.34
CA ASN A 354 -8.44 10.47 2.14
C ASN A 354 -8.43 10.10 0.65
N GLU A 355 -7.39 9.34 0.24
CA GLU A 355 -7.28 8.64 -1.05
C GLU A 355 -7.66 9.50 -2.26
N ALA A 356 -7.25 10.77 -2.26
CA ALA A 356 -7.62 11.73 -3.28
C ALA A 356 -6.91 11.51 -4.63
N HIS A 357 -5.98 10.58 -4.68
CA HIS A 357 -5.11 10.32 -5.84
C HIS A 357 -5.65 9.27 -6.80
N ASP A 358 -6.59 8.44 -6.37
CA ASP A 358 -6.96 7.22 -7.08
C ASP A 358 -8.24 7.35 -7.94
N PHE A 359 -8.66 6.21 -8.50
CA PHE A 359 -9.83 6.10 -9.38
C PHE A 359 -11.17 6.01 -8.62
N GLY A 360 -11.16 5.87 -7.28
CA GLY A 360 -12.37 5.80 -6.43
C GLY A 360 -13.15 7.12 -6.37
N ASN A 361 -12.64 8.20 -6.94
CA ASN A 361 -13.22 9.53 -6.99
C ASN A 361 -14.54 9.57 -7.80
N VAL A 362 -15.66 9.25 -7.14
CA VAL A 362 -17.00 9.24 -7.78
C VAL A 362 -17.50 10.63 -8.15
N MET A 363 -16.98 11.68 -7.54
CA MET A 363 -17.29 13.07 -7.85
C MET A 363 -16.58 13.57 -9.11
N LYS A 364 -15.67 12.78 -9.68
CA LYS A 364 -14.87 13.10 -10.87
C LYS A 364 -14.12 14.43 -10.78
N LEU A 365 -13.67 14.78 -9.59
CA LEU A 365 -12.86 15.95 -9.34
C LEU A 365 -11.47 15.79 -9.97
N LEU A 366 -10.95 16.86 -10.54
CA LEU A 366 -9.59 16.86 -11.09
C LEU A 366 -8.56 16.89 -9.94
N PRO A 367 -7.33 16.39 -10.14
CA PRO A 367 -6.29 16.44 -9.11
C PRO A 367 -6.06 17.85 -8.54
N ASP A 368 -6.05 18.89 -9.38
CA ASP A 368 -5.92 20.29 -8.93
C ASP A 368 -7.08 20.73 -8.04
N GLN A 369 -8.31 20.27 -8.33
CA GLN A 369 -9.50 20.54 -7.51
C GLN A 369 -9.39 19.83 -6.15
N LEU A 370 -8.86 18.61 -6.12
CA LEU A 370 -8.62 17.87 -4.87
C LEU A 370 -7.51 18.52 -4.03
N VAL A 371 -6.48 19.08 -4.67
CA VAL A 371 -5.46 19.91 -3.99
C VAL A 371 -6.06 21.19 -3.43
N GLU A 372 -6.95 21.87 -4.17
CA GLU A 372 -7.66 23.06 -3.69
C GLU A 372 -8.54 22.72 -2.48
N ILE A 373 -9.27 21.60 -2.52
CA ILE A 373 -10.07 21.11 -1.38
C ILE A 373 -9.16 20.81 -0.19
N ALA A 374 -8.06 20.08 -0.38
CA ALA A 374 -7.11 19.78 0.70
C ALA A 374 -6.55 21.07 1.33
N LYS A 375 -6.24 22.07 0.49
CA LYS A 375 -5.77 23.37 0.97
C LYS A 375 -6.83 24.10 1.77
N LEU A 376 -8.06 24.17 1.27
CA LEU A 376 -9.16 24.79 1.96
C LEU A 376 -9.41 24.14 3.35
N ILE A 377 -9.42 22.79 3.39
CA ILE A 377 -9.60 22.08 4.66
C ILE A 377 -8.45 22.40 5.63
N ALA A 378 -7.21 22.35 5.15
CA ALA A 378 -6.04 22.63 5.99
C ALA A 378 -6.07 24.04 6.57
N ASP A 379 -6.38 25.04 5.74
CA ASP A 379 -6.47 26.44 6.15
C ASP A 379 -7.59 26.65 7.16
N VAL A 380 -8.79 26.13 6.90
CA VAL A 380 -9.95 26.25 7.80
C VAL A 380 -9.74 25.49 9.13
N ALA A 381 -9.15 24.30 9.07
CA ALA A 381 -8.84 23.53 10.28
C ALA A 381 -7.85 24.28 11.17
N LYS A 382 -6.80 24.86 10.58
CA LYS A 382 -5.82 25.68 11.29
C LYS A 382 -6.43 26.96 11.88
N ASP A 383 -7.29 27.64 11.14
CA ASP A 383 -8.00 28.83 11.62
C ASP A 383 -8.92 28.52 12.79
N THR A 384 -9.55 27.33 12.76
CA THR A 384 -10.50 26.90 13.78
C THR A 384 -9.78 26.38 15.03
N ASN A 385 -8.74 25.57 14.85
CA ASN A 385 -7.87 25.07 15.91
C ASN A 385 -6.41 25.06 15.43
N PRO A 386 -5.59 26.04 15.81
CA PRO A 386 -4.19 26.13 15.38
C PRO A 386 -3.32 24.94 15.80
N ASN A 387 -3.71 24.20 16.84
CA ASN A 387 -2.94 23.10 17.41
C ASN A 387 -3.23 21.75 16.75
N VAL A 388 -4.37 21.61 16.06
CA VAL A 388 -4.77 20.34 15.46
C VAL A 388 -3.82 19.93 14.33
N GLN A 389 -3.40 18.68 14.34
CA GLN A 389 -2.61 18.13 13.25
C GLN A 389 -3.49 17.85 12.02
N ARG A 390 -2.94 18.03 10.84
CA ARG A 390 -3.64 17.95 9.55
C ARG A 390 -2.96 16.90 8.69
N LEU A 391 -3.62 15.75 8.56
CA LEU A 391 -3.07 14.56 7.91
C LEU A 391 -3.67 14.37 6.52
N ILE A 392 -2.83 14.13 5.51
CA ILE A 392 -3.25 13.66 4.19
C ILE A 392 -3.00 12.16 4.12
N ASN A 393 -4.08 11.36 3.97
CA ASN A 393 -3.97 9.91 3.93
C ASN A 393 -3.97 9.37 2.50
N ASN A 394 -3.11 8.37 2.24
CA ASN A 394 -2.96 7.76 0.92
C ASN A 394 -2.93 6.24 1.02
N CYS A 395 -3.63 5.57 0.10
CA CYS A 395 -3.55 4.12 -0.09
C CYS A 395 -2.55 3.74 -1.21
N CYS A 396 -2.52 2.47 -1.55
CA CYS A 396 -1.99 1.93 -2.81
C CYS A 396 -0.58 2.43 -3.16
N ILE A 397 0.37 2.32 -2.23
CA ILE A 397 1.74 2.84 -2.35
C ILE A 397 2.45 2.43 -3.65
N ASN A 398 2.09 1.27 -4.23
CA ASN A 398 2.64 0.78 -5.50
C ASN A 398 2.09 1.52 -6.72
N ALA A 399 0.94 2.17 -6.59
CA ALA A 399 0.23 2.87 -7.65
C ALA A 399 -0.01 2.02 -8.93
N ASP A 400 -0.10 0.70 -8.78
CA ASP A 400 -0.35 -0.25 -9.87
C ASP A 400 -1.69 0.01 -10.57
N TYR A 401 -2.65 0.59 -9.86
CA TYR A 401 -3.96 1.00 -10.41
C TYR A 401 -3.84 1.95 -11.61
N VAL A 402 -2.78 2.74 -11.71
CA VAL A 402 -2.55 3.65 -12.85
C VAL A 402 -2.53 2.88 -14.18
N GLN A 403 -1.98 1.67 -14.19
CA GLN A 403 -1.92 0.81 -15.37
C GLN A 403 -3.00 -0.26 -15.37
N ILE A 404 -3.27 -0.87 -14.20
CA ILE A 404 -4.02 -2.12 -14.10
C ILE A 404 -5.52 -1.86 -13.99
N TRP A 405 -5.93 -0.93 -13.13
CA TRP A 405 -7.32 -0.75 -12.74
C TRP A 405 -8.01 0.45 -13.38
N THR A 406 -7.21 1.39 -13.88
CA THR A 406 -7.72 2.64 -14.42
C THR A 406 -8.20 2.48 -15.85
N PRO A 407 -9.46 2.79 -16.15
CA PRO A 407 -9.93 2.87 -17.53
C PRO A 407 -9.09 3.88 -18.31
N LYS A 408 -8.72 3.51 -19.54
CA LYS A 408 -7.88 4.34 -20.42
C LYS A 408 -8.42 5.76 -20.61
N GLU A 409 -9.73 5.89 -20.64
CA GLU A 409 -10.43 7.18 -20.78
C GLU A 409 -10.22 8.07 -19.56
N THR A 410 -10.22 7.48 -18.36
CA THR A 410 -9.97 8.21 -17.10
C THR A 410 -8.53 8.70 -17.02
N TYR A 411 -7.57 7.87 -17.41
CA TYR A 411 -6.18 8.30 -17.48
C TYR A 411 -5.96 9.44 -18.48
N LYS A 412 -6.57 9.38 -19.66
CA LYS A 412 -6.52 10.44 -20.66
C LYS A 412 -7.10 11.77 -20.15
N SER A 413 -8.09 11.71 -19.23
CA SER A 413 -8.65 12.92 -18.61
C SER A 413 -7.79 13.50 -17.49
N SER A 414 -6.63 12.92 -17.19
CA SER A 414 -5.70 13.34 -16.12
C SER A 414 -6.34 13.37 -14.72
N GLN A 415 -7.30 12.48 -14.46
CA GLN A 415 -8.01 12.41 -13.17
C GLN A 415 -7.30 11.57 -12.12
N ILE A 416 -6.18 10.93 -12.47
CA ILE A 416 -5.48 9.97 -11.61
C ILE A 416 -4.00 10.33 -11.52
N VAL A 417 -3.49 10.33 -10.29
CA VAL A 417 -2.08 10.53 -9.98
C VAL A 417 -1.62 9.45 -8.99
N THR A 418 -0.32 9.30 -8.77
CA THR A 418 0.18 8.40 -7.72
C THR A 418 0.05 9.05 -6.33
N PRO A 419 0.06 8.26 -5.23
CA PRO A 419 0.06 8.82 -3.87
C PRO A 419 1.20 9.83 -3.66
N HIS A 420 2.39 9.48 -4.13
CA HIS A 420 3.56 10.32 -4.05
C HIS A 420 3.41 11.62 -4.88
N GLN A 421 2.84 11.54 -6.10
CA GLN A 421 2.55 12.72 -6.91
C GLN A 421 1.51 13.63 -6.25
N PHE A 422 0.46 13.06 -5.63
CA PHE A 422 -0.56 13.85 -4.94
C PHE A 422 0.03 14.64 -3.76
N ILE A 423 0.85 13.99 -2.91
CA ILE A 423 1.56 14.68 -1.82
C ILE A 423 2.48 15.77 -2.37
N LYS A 424 3.19 15.49 -3.47
CA LYS A 424 4.03 16.49 -4.14
C LYS A 424 3.24 17.71 -4.61
N MET A 425 2.09 17.49 -5.25
CA MET A 425 1.19 18.57 -5.68
C MET A 425 0.69 19.40 -4.49
N CYS A 426 0.27 18.76 -3.40
CA CYS A 426 -0.13 19.44 -2.18
C CYS A 426 1.02 20.26 -1.58
N TYR A 427 2.21 19.69 -1.52
CA TYR A 427 3.41 20.37 -1.01
C TYR A 427 3.77 21.60 -1.86
N GLU A 428 3.79 21.47 -3.18
CA GLU A 428 4.10 22.57 -4.13
C GLU A 428 3.02 23.66 -4.14
N ALA A 429 1.75 23.29 -3.92
CA ALA A 429 0.63 24.23 -3.78
C ALA A 429 0.58 24.95 -2.41
N GLY A 430 1.49 24.61 -1.49
CA GLY A 430 1.54 25.20 -0.15
C GLY A 430 0.34 24.81 0.72
N VAL A 431 -0.16 23.57 0.59
CA VAL A 431 -1.12 23.00 1.53
C VAL A 431 -0.45 22.86 2.90
N ASP A 432 -1.06 23.42 3.94
CA ASP A 432 -0.50 23.38 5.30
C ASP A 432 -0.86 22.07 6.04
N PHE A 433 -0.51 20.93 5.43
CA PHE A 433 -0.57 19.64 6.11
C PHE A 433 0.64 19.45 7.02
N THR A 434 0.45 18.78 8.15
CA THR A 434 1.48 18.57 9.17
C THR A 434 1.98 17.12 9.19
N ILE A 435 1.18 16.18 8.72
CA ILE A 435 1.48 14.73 8.71
C ILE A 435 1.19 14.17 7.34
N THR A 436 2.06 13.27 6.87
CA THR A 436 1.81 12.45 5.68
C THR A 436 1.35 11.07 6.11
N GLY A 437 0.14 10.68 5.73
CA GLY A 437 -0.44 9.36 5.98
C GLY A 437 -0.17 8.39 4.85
N GLN A 438 0.13 7.14 5.18
CA GLN A 438 0.32 6.06 4.21
C GLN A 438 -0.26 4.75 4.73
N GLN A 439 -1.10 4.12 3.92
CA GLN A 439 -1.63 2.78 4.16
C GLN A 439 -0.65 1.72 3.66
N LEU A 440 -0.42 0.68 4.45
CA LEU A 440 0.51 -0.42 4.15
C LEU A 440 -0.14 -1.79 4.40
N TYR A 441 -1.09 -2.17 3.57
CA TYR A 441 -1.68 -3.51 3.65
C TYR A 441 -0.82 -4.55 2.94
N TYR A 442 -0.58 -5.69 3.60
CA TYR A 442 0.05 -6.83 2.95
C TYR A 442 -1.04 -7.75 2.39
N GLN A 443 -1.26 -7.66 1.10
CA GLN A 443 -2.27 -8.40 0.33
C GLN A 443 -1.69 -8.86 -1.02
N TYR A 444 -2.54 -9.19 -1.98
CA TYR A 444 -2.13 -9.66 -3.31
C TYR A 444 -1.40 -8.61 -4.19
N THR A 445 -1.45 -7.34 -3.85
CA THR A 445 -0.71 -6.25 -4.54
C THR A 445 0.51 -5.76 -3.76
N ASN A 446 1.09 -6.63 -2.97
CA ASN A 446 2.18 -6.33 -2.05
C ASN A 446 3.57 -6.37 -2.71
N ARG A 447 4.52 -5.85 -1.95
CA ARG A 447 5.96 -6.05 -2.08
C ARG A 447 6.50 -6.71 -0.81
N ASP A 448 7.74 -7.20 -0.85
CA ASP A 448 8.43 -7.60 0.38
C ASP A 448 8.67 -6.40 1.31
N LEU A 449 9.04 -6.67 2.56
CA LEU A 449 9.23 -5.62 3.57
C LEU A 449 10.29 -4.59 3.14
N ALA A 450 11.39 -5.02 2.53
CA ALA A 450 12.47 -4.11 2.14
C ALA A 450 12.03 -3.11 1.05
N ASP A 451 11.33 -3.56 0.02
CA ASP A 451 10.83 -2.66 -1.03
C ASP A 451 9.66 -1.79 -0.51
N THR A 452 8.81 -2.32 0.39
CA THR A 452 7.76 -1.54 1.06
C THR A 452 8.34 -0.37 1.85
N ILE A 453 9.40 -0.59 2.61
CA ILE A 453 10.10 0.48 3.35
C ILE A 453 10.70 1.51 2.38
N ARG A 454 11.34 1.08 1.30
CA ARG A 454 11.90 2.00 0.29
C ARG A 454 10.83 2.86 -0.38
N MET A 455 9.66 2.27 -0.69
CA MET A 455 8.52 3.01 -1.23
C MET A 455 8.03 4.08 -0.24
N THR A 456 7.97 3.76 1.05
CA THR A 456 7.58 4.69 2.11
C THR A 456 8.62 5.80 2.31
N GLU A 457 9.91 5.47 2.23
CA GLU A 457 11.00 6.45 2.38
C GLU A 457 10.96 7.60 1.38
N ARG A 458 10.35 7.42 0.22
CA ARG A 458 10.20 8.50 -0.79
C ARG A 458 9.45 9.72 -0.24
N LEU A 459 8.56 9.51 0.73
CA LEU A 459 7.78 10.58 1.34
C LEU A 459 8.60 11.46 2.29
N LYS A 460 9.79 11.02 2.73
CA LYS A 460 10.69 11.80 3.62
C LYS A 460 11.09 13.15 3.02
N LYS A 461 11.17 13.24 1.69
CA LYS A 461 11.59 14.47 1.01
C LYS A 461 10.69 15.67 1.28
N PHE A 462 9.46 15.44 1.71
CA PHE A 462 8.51 16.51 2.05
C PHE A 462 8.71 17.07 3.47
N GLY A 463 9.62 16.48 4.26
CA GLY A 463 10.02 17.01 5.57
C GLY A 463 8.93 16.97 6.64
N LYS A 464 7.89 16.13 6.45
CA LYS A 464 6.82 15.92 7.40
C LYS A 464 6.98 14.57 8.08
N PRO A 465 6.58 14.40 9.36
CA PRO A 465 6.43 13.09 9.95
C PRO A 465 5.44 12.25 9.14
N ILE A 466 5.68 10.93 9.15
CA ILE A 466 4.83 9.99 8.43
C ILE A 466 4.09 9.14 9.45
N GLN A 467 2.78 9.01 9.29
CA GLN A 467 1.98 8.01 9.96
C GLN A 467 1.68 6.84 9.03
N ILE A 468 1.84 5.63 9.50
CA ILE A 468 1.26 4.46 8.87
C ILE A 468 -0.18 4.38 9.39
N THR A 469 -1.07 4.99 8.64
CA THR A 469 -2.46 5.22 9.03
C THR A 469 -3.31 3.96 9.07
N GLU A 470 -2.93 3.00 8.23
CA GLU A 470 -3.62 1.72 8.12
C GLU A 470 -2.61 0.64 7.74
N ILE A 471 -2.48 -0.37 8.58
CA ILE A 471 -1.62 -1.52 8.30
C ILE A 471 -2.30 -2.80 8.75
N GLY A 472 -2.13 -3.86 7.98
CA GLY A 472 -2.70 -5.15 8.35
C GLY A 472 -2.42 -6.23 7.33
N THR A 473 -2.63 -7.46 7.77
CA THR A 473 -2.61 -8.67 6.95
C THR A 473 -3.52 -9.72 7.57
N THR A 474 -3.77 -10.83 6.87
CA THR A 474 -4.63 -11.92 7.33
C THR A 474 -3.95 -12.81 8.38
N SER A 475 -4.73 -13.50 9.19
CA SER A 475 -4.30 -14.62 10.05
C SER A 475 -4.82 -15.99 9.58
N GLY A 476 -5.25 -16.08 8.34
CA GLY A 476 -5.81 -17.32 7.78
C GLY A 476 -5.42 -17.57 6.34
N PRO A 477 -5.66 -18.78 5.83
CA PRO A 477 -5.28 -19.16 4.48
C PRO A 477 -5.90 -18.24 3.42
N THR A 478 -5.12 -17.88 2.41
CA THR A 478 -5.56 -17.04 1.29
C THR A 478 -5.96 -17.84 0.05
N LYS A 479 -5.73 -19.16 0.07
CA LYS A 479 -6.04 -20.06 -1.05
C LYS A 479 -7.48 -20.56 -1.05
N GLU A 480 -8.15 -20.51 0.10
CA GLU A 480 -9.54 -20.92 0.17
C GLU A 480 -10.40 -19.82 -0.41
N THR A 481 -11.01 -20.13 -1.53
CA THR A 481 -12.12 -19.36 -2.06
C THR A 481 -13.14 -19.21 -0.97
N VAL A 482 -13.40 -17.98 -0.59
CA VAL A 482 -14.57 -17.71 0.23
C VAL A 482 -15.78 -18.09 -0.62
N GLU A 483 -16.50 -19.14 -0.23
CA GLU A 483 -17.78 -19.55 -0.81
C GLU A 483 -18.86 -18.46 -0.62
N SER A 484 -18.62 -17.28 -1.03
CA SER A 484 -19.57 -16.18 -0.91
C SER A 484 -20.06 -15.65 -2.24
N GLY A 485 -20.00 -16.44 -3.28
CA GLY A 485 -20.91 -16.37 -4.43
C GLY A 485 -20.98 -15.07 -5.24
N LYS A 486 -20.27 -13.98 -4.91
CA LYS A 486 -20.35 -12.74 -5.68
C LYS A 486 -19.06 -11.93 -5.78
N TYR A 487 -18.06 -12.21 -4.95
CA TYR A 487 -16.81 -11.45 -4.95
C TYR A 487 -15.64 -12.36 -4.62
N GLU A 488 -15.67 -13.55 -5.16
CA GLU A 488 -14.51 -14.38 -5.17
C GLU A 488 -13.46 -13.61 -5.96
N LEU A 489 -12.41 -13.18 -5.25
CA LEU A 489 -11.14 -12.92 -5.89
C LEU A 489 -10.51 -14.28 -6.09
N PRO A 490 -10.85 -14.99 -7.18
CA PRO A 490 -10.45 -16.35 -7.33
C PRO A 490 -8.94 -16.37 -7.47
N ASN A 491 -8.32 -17.17 -6.64
CA ASN A 491 -6.92 -17.53 -6.77
C ASN A 491 -5.94 -16.35 -6.86
N ARG A 492 -6.03 -15.42 -5.91
CA ARG A 492 -4.95 -14.46 -5.68
C ARG A 492 -4.25 -14.76 -4.37
N PRO A 493 -3.65 -15.94 -4.25
CA PRO A 493 -2.94 -16.27 -3.05
C PRO A 493 -1.82 -15.27 -2.85
N TYR A 494 -1.65 -14.85 -1.63
CA TYR A 494 -0.47 -14.18 -1.17
C TYR A 494 0.04 -14.90 0.06
N SER A 495 1.33 -14.94 0.22
CA SER A 495 1.99 -15.57 1.34
C SER A 495 3.18 -14.73 1.76
N TRP A 496 3.66 -15.01 2.94
CA TRP A 496 4.90 -14.46 3.44
C TRP A 496 5.62 -15.56 4.19
N HIS A 497 6.73 -16.03 3.68
CA HIS A 497 7.54 -17.15 4.15
C HIS A 497 6.82 -18.52 4.13
N ARG A 498 5.56 -18.58 4.47
CA ARG A 498 4.67 -19.76 4.46
C ARG A 498 3.20 -19.36 4.32
N GLU A 499 2.29 -20.31 4.40
CA GLU A 499 0.86 -20.04 4.48
C GLU A 499 0.51 -19.26 5.76
N TRP A 500 -0.49 -18.37 5.66
CA TRP A 500 -0.91 -17.54 6.77
C TRP A 500 -1.64 -18.35 7.87
N ASP A 501 -1.26 -18.04 9.10
CA ASP A 501 -1.92 -18.41 10.35
C ASP A 501 -1.71 -17.28 11.38
N GLN A 502 -2.21 -17.46 12.61
CA GLN A 502 -2.11 -16.45 13.66
C GLN A 502 -0.66 -16.15 14.06
N ASP A 503 0.20 -17.17 14.10
CA ASP A 503 1.61 -16.99 14.45
C ASP A 503 2.35 -16.20 13.37
N LEU A 504 2.06 -16.46 12.09
CA LEU A 504 2.68 -15.75 10.99
C LEU A 504 2.20 -14.29 10.90
N GLN A 505 0.91 -14.03 11.18
CA GLN A 505 0.41 -12.65 11.31
C GLN A 505 1.17 -11.89 12.38
N ALA A 506 1.42 -12.54 13.54
CA ALA A 506 2.15 -11.95 14.65
C ALA A 506 3.63 -11.71 14.31
N ASP A 507 4.28 -12.65 13.62
CA ASP A 507 5.68 -12.51 13.19
C ASP A 507 5.85 -11.39 12.16
N TRP A 508 4.92 -11.27 11.21
CA TRP A 508 4.93 -10.19 10.24
C TRP A 508 4.70 -8.84 10.92
N LEU A 509 3.72 -8.76 11.83
CA LEU A 509 3.45 -7.55 12.62
C LEU A 509 4.70 -7.13 13.40
N GLU A 510 5.35 -8.03 14.12
CA GLU A 510 6.55 -7.72 14.88
C GLU A 510 7.67 -7.16 14.00
N GLN A 511 7.92 -7.78 12.86
CA GLN A 511 9.00 -7.36 11.97
C GLN A 511 8.72 -5.99 11.36
N ILE A 512 7.55 -5.78 10.76
CA ILE A 512 7.23 -4.49 10.12
C ILE A 512 7.13 -3.35 11.14
N TYR A 513 6.53 -3.59 12.32
CA TYR A 513 6.45 -2.58 13.38
C TYR A 513 7.84 -2.21 13.91
N THR A 514 8.72 -3.19 14.09
CA THR A 514 10.11 -2.95 14.55
C THR A 514 10.89 -2.14 13.52
N ILE A 515 10.76 -2.47 12.22
CA ILE A 515 11.40 -1.71 11.16
C ILE A 515 10.87 -0.27 11.15
N LEU A 516 9.56 -0.07 11.16
CA LEU A 516 8.94 1.26 11.13
C LEU A 516 9.28 2.08 12.37
N TYR A 517 9.22 1.48 13.58
CA TYR A 517 9.61 2.14 14.82
C TYR A 517 11.07 2.64 14.80
N SER A 518 11.98 1.89 14.18
CA SER A 518 13.38 2.29 14.07
C SER A 518 13.60 3.55 13.22
N LYS A 519 12.61 3.94 12.40
CA LYS A 519 12.73 5.09 11.48
C LYS A 519 12.28 6.38 12.20
N PRO A 520 13.17 7.36 12.42
CA PRO A 520 12.83 8.58 13.19
C PRO A 520 11.77 9.46 12.52
N TRP A 521 11.51 9.26 11.24
CA TRP A 521 10.50 9.97 10.46
C TRP A 521 9.10 9.32 10.48
N ILE A 522 8.95 8.13 11.08
CA ILE A 522 7.65 7.54 11.39
C ILE A 522 7.25 7.94 12.82
N GLU A 523 6.05 8.47 13.00
CA GLU A 523 5.55 8.88 14.33
C GLU A 523 4.47 7.97 14.90
N ALA A 524 3.71 7.29 14.04
CA ALA A 524 2.63 6.40 14.45
C ALA A 524 2.44 5.23 13.50
N ILE A 525 1.90 4.12 14.02
CA ILE A 525 1.47 2.96 13.26
C ILE A 525 0.10 2.54 13.77
N ASN A 526 -0.91 2.47 12.88
CA ASN A 526 -2.28 2.12 13.20
C ASN A 526 -2.68 0.80 12.54
N TRP A 527 -2.94 -0.23 13.35
CA TRP A 527 -3.50 -1.48 12.86
C TRP A 527 -4.94 -1.29 12.35
N TYR A 528 -5.32 -2.05 11.33
CA TYR A 528 -6.62 -1.90 10.70
C TYR A 528 -7.19 -3.25 10.26
N ASP A 529 -8.24 -3.81 10.94
CA ASP A 529 -9.04 -3.32 12.06
C ASP A 529 -8.77 -4.15 13.34
N PHE A 530 -9.48 -3.84 14.45
CA PHE A 530 -9.24 -4.49 15.74
C PHE A 530 -9.89 -5.88 15.87
N VAL A 531 -11.11 -6.06 15.34
CA VAL A 531 -11.97 -7.20 15.64
C VAL A 531 -12.49 -7.89 14.38
N ASP A 532 -12.30 -9.20 14.24
CA ASP A 532 -13.06 -10.01 13.30
C ASP A 532 -14.51 -10.20 13.79
N PRO A 533 -15.51 -10.27 12.93
CA PRO A 533 -15.52 -10.24 11.47
C PRO A 533 -15.66 -8.82 10.88
N TYR A 534 -15.30 -7.78 11.62
CA TYR A 534 -15.49 -6.39 11.20
C TYR A 534 -14.26 -5.82 10.49
N SER A 535 -13.20 -6.60 10.40
CA SER A 535 -11.95 -6.17 9.78
C SER A 535 -12.06 -6.06 8.25
N PHE A 536 -11.33 -5.09 7.72
CA PHE A 536 -11.20 -4.83 6.30
C PHE A 536 -10.57 -6.01 5.55
N ILE A 537 -9.48 -6.55 6.08
CA ILE A 537 -8.90 -7.80 5.61
C ILE A 537 -9.61 -8.96 6.30
N GLN A 538 -10.05 -9.95 5.55
CA GLN A 538 -10.62 -11.16 6.15
C GLN A 538 -9.62 -11.80 7.11
N ASN A 539 -10.06 -12.09 8.33
CA ASN A 539 -9.22 -12.56 9.44
C ASN A 539 -8.06 -11.59 9.78
N GLY A 540 -8.19 -10.30 9.49
CA GLY A 540 -7.16 -9.29 9.73
C GLY A 540 -7.19 -8.69 11.12
N GLY A 541 -8.26 -8.90 11.91
CA GLY A 541 -8.37 -8.40 13.27
C GLY A 541 -7.33 -8.98 14.23
N LEU A 542 -7.08 -8.29 15.33
CA LEU A 542 -6.27 -8.79 16.44
C LEU A 542 -7.08 -9.62 17.43
N LEU A 543 -8.41 -9.45 17.41
CA LEU A 543 -9.36 -10.28 18.12
C LEU A 543 -10.11 -11.16 17.12
N ALA A 544 -10.29 -12.44 17.43
CA ALA A 544 -10.92 -13.41 16.54
C ALA A 544 -12.45 -13.23 16.46
N ASN A 545 -13.05 -12.65 17.49
CA ASN A 545 -14.50 -12.48 17.59
C ASN A 545 -14.89 -11.32 18.53
N PRO A 546 -16.18 -10.92 18.53
CA PRO A 546 -16.69 -9.88 19.43
C PRO A 546 -16.70 -10.26 20.91
N GLU A 547 -16.51 -11.50 21.25
CA GLU A 547 -16.36 -12.00 22.63
C GLU A 547 -14.97 -11.73 23.20
N GLY A 548 -14.06 -11.16 22.39
CA GLY A 548 -12.74 -10.71 22.83
C GLY A 548 -11.65 -11.78 22.83
N GLU A 549 -11.81 -12.86 22.05
CA GLU A 549 -10.78 -13.88 21.89
C GLU A 549 -9.52 -13.29 21.21
N LYS A 550 -8.43 -13.27 21.95
CA LYS A 550 -7.17 -12.64 21.54
C LYS A 550 -6.37 -13.56 20.61
N LYS A 551 -5.93 -13.05 19.47
CA LYS A 551 -4.99 -13.73 18.60
C LYS A 551 -3.54 -13.50 19.05
N GLU A 552 -2.59 -14.28 18.53
CA GLU A 552 -1.17 -14.12 18.87
C GLU A 552 -0.64 -12.71 18.55
N ALA A 553 -1.09 -12.10 17.46
CA ALA A 553 -0.72 -10.72 17.10
C ALA A 553 -1.12 -9.68 18.16
N TYR A 554 -2.26 -9.88 18.88
CA TYR A 554 -2.64 -9.02 20.00
C TYR A 554 -1.63 -9.13 21.16
N HIS A 555 -1.22 -10.34 21.50
CA HIS A 555 -0.22 -10.56 22.55
C HIS A 555 1.15 -10.01 22.15
N ARG A 556 1.49 -10.09 20.88
CA ARG A 556 2.76 -9.61 20.35
C ARG A 556 2.85 -8.07 20.39
N ILE A 557 1.80 -7.36 19.97
CA ILE A 557 1.80 -5.89 19.93
C ILE A 557 1.94 -5.27 21.34
N ILE A 558 1.32 -5.86 22.34
CA ILE A 558 1.43 -5.41 23.73
C ILE A 558 2.89 -5.46 24.23
N LYS A 559 3.64 -6.47 23.82
CA LYS A 559 5.03 -6.67 24.27
C LYS A 559 6.04 -5.80 23.52
N LEU A 560 5.71 -5.33 22.32
CA LEU A 560 6.67 -4.64 21.44
C LEU A 560 7.29 -3.40 22.09
N LYS A 561 6.52 -2.52 22.69
CA LYS A 561 7.04 -1.31 23.36
C LYS A 561 8.04 -1.65 24.46
N ASP A 562 7.74 -2.67 25.26
CA ASP A 562 8.64 -3.13 26.33
C ASP A 562 9.94 -3.72 25.77
N GLU A 563 9.86 -4.45 24.67
CA GLU A 563 11.03 -5.01 23.99
C GLU A 563 11.93 -3.93 23.41
N TRP A 564 11.35 -2.95 22.73
CA TRP A 564 12.09 -1.79 22.21
C TRP A 564 12.73 -0.98 23.34
N LYS A 565 12.00 -0.75 24.44
CA LYS A 565 12.52 -0.04 25.62
C LYS A 565 13.67 -0.77 26.29
N LYS A 566 13.61 -2.10 26.41
CA LYS A 566 14.71 -2.91 26.97
C LYS A 566 15.98 -2.85 26.12
N ARG A 567 15.85 -2.71 24.80
CA ARG A 567 16.97 -2.67 23.85
C ARG A 567 17.49 -1.28 23.56
N ALA A 568 16.67 -0.26 23.74
CA ALA A 568 17.06 1.14 23.54
C ALA A 568 18.21 1.53 24.48
N LYS A 569 18.97 2.53 24.05
CA LYS A 569 20.03 3.12 24.89
C LYS A 569 19.41 3.69 26.16
N GLN A 570 19.98 3.30 27.30
CA GLN A 570 19.61 3.83 28.62
C GLN A 570 20.24 5.20 28.87
#